data_626b6e3516c78428d1d01cf3912dcb38
#
_entry.id   626b6e3516c78428d1d01cf3912dcb38
#
_cell.length_a   1.000
_cell.length_b   1.000
_cell.length_c   1.000
_cell.angle_alpha   90.00
_cell.angle_beta   90.00
_cell.angle_gamma   90.00
#
_symmetry.space_group_name_H-M   'P 1'
#
loop_
_entity.id
_entity.type
_entity.pdbx_description
1 polymer ?
#
loop_
_entity_poly.entity_id
_entity_poly.type
_entity_poly.pdbx_seq_one_letter_code
_entity_poly.pdbx_strand_id
1 'polypeptide(L)'
;EKKSIMSTLKYYKKIGYKVYKNTEIRKIRKELKNSVSALGGQTGAGKSTLLNKIDKNLNLKTGEVSEALGRGKHTTRLVTLIPTCKGLIADTPGFSSLELNYKWNEISDGFKEFGYNCKYNTCNHTNVNGCDVIKRVNAGKILKSRYDSYVKLIKEENHGSKW
;
A
#
# COMPACT_ATOMS: atom_id res chain seq x y z
N GLU A 1 -14.67 -16.67 -7.62
CA GLU A 1 -13.92 -15.40 -7.61
C GLU A 1 -14.43 -14.42 -6.54
N LYS A 2 -15.73 -14.05 -6.52
CA LYS A 2 -16.31 -13.13 -5.50
C LYS A 2 -16.12 -13.61 -4.05
N LYS A 3 -16.22 -14.92 -3.77
CA LYS A 3 -16.01 -15.48 -2.42
C LYS A 3 -14.56 -15.31 -1.95
N SER A 4 -13.60 -15.48 -2.85
CA SER A 4 -12.15 -15.31 -2.55
C SER A 4 -11.84 -13.85 -2.21
N ILE A 5 -12.35 -12.89 -2.98
CA ILE A 5 -12.18 -11.45 -2.70
C ILE A 5 -12.77 -11.08 -1.33
N MET A 6 -13.98 -11.56 -1.02
CA MET A 6 -14.63 -11.27 0.26
C MET A 6 -13.86 -11.83 1.47
N SER A 7 -13.27 -13.03 1.34
CA SER A 7 -12.42 -13.60 2.41
C SER A 7 -11.17 -12.77 2.62
N THR A 8 -10.53 -12.33 1.55
CA THR A 8 -9.35 -11.45 1.59
C THR A 8 -9.67 -10.11 2.26
N LEU A 9 -10.78 -9.47 1.89
CA LEU A 9 -11.19 -8.20 2.52
C LEU A 9 -11.51 -8.37 4.02
N LYS A 10 -12.12 -9.48 4.43
CA LYS A 10 -12.33 -9.80 5.85
C LYS A 10 -11.01 -9.98 6.58
N TYR A 11 -10.05 -10.63 5.95
CA TYR A 11 -8.71 -10.80 6.52
C TYR A 11 -8.04 -9.44 6.76
N TYR A 12 -8.02 -8.53 5.77
CA TYR A 12 -7.45 -7.20 5.94
C TYR A 12 -8.10 -6.42 7.09
N LYS A 13 -9.43 -6.50 7.22
CA LYS A 13 -10.13 -5.90 8.38
C LYS A 13 -9.66 -6.51 9.71
N LYS A 14 -9.50 -7.83 9.78
CA LYS A 14 -9.07 -8.55 10.97
C LYS A 14 -7.68 -8.13 11.44
N ILE A 15 -6.77 -7.85 10.52
CA ILE A 15 -5.39 -7.40 10.83
C ILE A 15 -5.28 -5.89 11.00
N GLY A 16 -6.41 -5.15 11.08
CA GLY A 16 -6.45 -3.74 11.45
C GLY A 16 -6.44 -2.74 10.31
N TYR A 17 -6.61 -3.17 9.06
CA TYR A 17 -6.81 -2.24 7.94
C TYR A 17 -8.27 -1.80 7.84
N LYS A 18 -8.48 -0.51 7.55
CA LYS A 18 -9.81 0.01 7.20
C LYS A 18 -10.11 -0.36 5.74
N VAL A 19 -11.21 -1.04 5.50
CA VAL A 19 -11.58 -1.53 4.16
C VAL A 19 -12.94 -0.96 3.79
N TYR A 20 -12.97 -0.23 2.68
CA TYR A 20 -14.16 0.43 2.14
C TYR A 20 -14.40 0.02 0.69
N LYS A 21 -15.67 -0.03 0.29
CA LYS A 21 -16.02 -0.09 -1.13
C LYS A 21 -15.84 1.30 -1.76
N ASN A 22 -15.50 1.36 -3.04
CA ASN A 22 -15.39 2.61 -3.79
C ASN A 22 -16.73 3.38 -3.92
N THR A 23 -17.83 2.80 -3.47
CA THR A 23 -19.16 3.43 -3.37
C THR A 23 -19.41 4.07 -2.00
N GLU A 24 -18.63 3.73 -0.97
CA GLU A 24 -18.77 4.24 0.39
C GLU A 24 -18.09 5.62 0.57
N ILE A 25 -18.33 6.53 -0.36
CA ILE A 25 -17.67 7.84 -0.45
C ILE A 25 -17.74 8.65 0.85
N ARG A 26 -18.88 8.61 1.57
CA ARG A 26 -19.02 9.34 2.84
C ARG A 26 -18.04 8.86 3.90
N LYS A 27 -17.80 7.54 3.98
CA LYS A 27 -16.83 6.95 4.93
C LYS A 27 -15.41 7.31 4.55
N ILE A 28 -15.08 7.19 3.26
CA ILE A 28 -13.75 7.55 2.74
C ILE A 28 -13.45 9.03 3.01
N ARG A 29 -14.39 9.94 2.74
CA ARG A 29 -14.25 11.38 3.07
C ARG A 29 -13.96 11.61 4.56
N LYS A 30 -14.60 10.85 5.46
CA LYS A 30 -14.36 10.97 6.89
C LYS A 30 -12.91 10.59 7.26
N GLU A 31 -12.34 9.58 6.61
CA GLU A 31 -10.95 9.17 6.84
C GLU A 31 -9.93 10.20 6.34
N LEU A 32 -10.25 10.87 5.23
CA LEU A 32 -9.36 11.88 4.63
C LEU A 32 -9.39 13.22 5.36
N LYS A 33 -10.41 13.45 6.21
CA LYS A 33 -10.57 14.72 6.93
C LYS A 33 -9.42 14.93 7.94
N ASN A 34 -8.84 16.15 7.93
CA ASN A 34 -7.75 16.56 8.82
C ASN A 34 -6.51 15.65 8.76
N SER A 35 -6.25 15.07 7.58
CA SER A 35 -5.10 14.19 7.36
C SER A 35 -4.40 14.51 6.05
N VAL A 36 -3.13 14.15 5.96
CA VAL A 36 -2.40 14.05 4.69
C VAL A 36 -2.46 12.60 4.25
N SER A 37 -2.96 12.37 3.04
CA SER A 37 -3.18 11.02 2.51
C SER A 37 -2.50 10.88 1.14
N ALA A 38 -1.96 9.71 0.84
CA ALA A 38 -1.44 9.36 -0.47
C ALA A 38 -2.30 8.25 -1.10
N LEU A 39 -2.46 8.28 -2.43
CA LEU A 39 -3.15 7.23 -3.16
C LEU A 39 -2.16 6.34 -3.89
N GLY A 40 -2.07 5.09 -3.44
CA GLY A 40 -1.31 4.04 -4.12
C GLY A 40 -2.22 3.12 -4.93
N GLY A 41 -1.69 2.54 -6.00
CA GLY A 41 -2.39 1.53 -6.79
C GLY A 41 -1.96 1.52 -8.25
N GLN A 42 -2.21 0.41 -8.93
CA GLN A 42 -1.87 0.21 -10.33
C GLN A 42 -2.53 1.25 -11.25
N THR A 43 -1.94 1.49 -12.42
CA THR A 43 -2.57 2.28 -13.48
C THR A 43 -3.89 1.62 -13.87
N GLY A 44 -4.93 2.42 -14.07
CA GLY A 44 -6.28 1.91 -14.36
C GLY A 44 -7.09 1.42 -13.14
N ALA A 45 -6.52 1.38 -11.93
CA ALA A 45 -7.25 0.97 -10.72
C ALA A 45 -8.40 1.92 -10.30
N GLY A 46 -8.60 3.02 -11.00
CA GLY A 46 -9.70 3.98 -10.73
C GLY A 46 -9.37 5.03 -9.68
N LYS A 47 -8.11 5.35 -9.45
CA LYS A 47 -7.68 6.38 -8.48
C LYS A 47 -8.30 7.75 -8.79
N SER A 48 -8.15 8.26 -10.02
CA SER A 48 -8.72 9.54 -10.45
C SER A 48 -10.26 9.56 -10.38
N THR A 49 -10.89 8.45 -10.77
CA THR A 49 -12.34 8.27 -10.67
C THR A 49 -12.81 8.34 -9.22
N LEU A 50 -12.07 7.73 -8.29
CA LEU A 50 -12.38 7.79 -6.88
C LEU A 50 -12.22 9.22 -6.34
N LEU A 51 -11.13 9.91 -6.70
CA LEU A 51 -10.88 11.30 -6.29
C LEU A 51 -11.98 12.25 -6.78
N ASN A 52 -12.39 12.16 -8.04
CA ASN A 52 -13.48 12.96 -8.60
C ASN A 52 -14.84 12.68 -7.91
N LYS A 53 -15.07 11.46 -7.42
CA LYS A 53 -16.24 11.14 -6.58
C LYS A 53 -16.12 11.71 -5.17
N ILE A 54 -14.93 11.78 -4.65
CA ILE A 54 -14.63 12.35 -3.33
C ILE A 54 -14.75 13.86 -3.38
N ASP A 55 -14.18 14.51 -4.38
CA ASP A 55 -14.26 15.95 -4.58
C ASP A 55 -14.45 16.28 -6.07
N LYS A 56 -15.63 16.78 -6.39
CA LYS A 56 -16.02 17.11 -7.78
C LYS A 56 -15.22 18.28 -8.37
N ASN A 57 -14.65 19.13 -7.51
CA ASN A 57 -13.87 20.29 -7.95
C ASN A 57 -12.49 19.90 -8.49
N LEU A 58 -12.00 18.69 -8.20
CA LEU A 58 -10.69 18.22 -8.67
C LEU A 58 -10.64 18.04 -10.19
N ASN A 59 -11.76 17.64 -10.80
CA ASN A 59 -11.93 17.47 -12.26
C ASN A 59 -10.74 16.77 -12.95
N LEU A 60 -10.20 15.72 -12.30
CA LEU A 60 -9.05 14.98 -12.81
C LEU A 60 -9.43 14.16 -14.04
N LYS A 61 -8.63 14.23 -15.09
CA LYS A 61 -8.80 13.36 -16.27
C LYS A 61 -8.61 11.89 -15.86
N THR A 62 -9.53 11.05 -16.30
CA THR A 62 -9.44 9.60 -16.04
C THR A 62 -8.30 9.01 -16.89
N GLY A 63 -7.29 8.46 -16.23
CA GLY A 63 -6.08 7.91 -16.87
C GLY A 63 -4.78 8.61 -16.48
N GLU A 64 -4.83 9.87 -16.06
CA GLU A 64 -3.65 10.72 -15.86
C GLU A 64 -3.67 11.42 -14.50
N VAL A 65 -3.48 10.70 -13.38
CA VAL A 65 -3.25 11.38 -12.08
C VAL A 65 -1.89 12.07 -12.08
N SER A 66 -0.95 11.59 -12.90
CA SER A 66 0.43 12.09 -12.94
C SER A 66 0.71 13.14 -14.03
N GLU A 67 -0.17 13.30 -15.05
CA GLU A 67 0.04 14.27 -16.16
C GLU A 67 -0.84 15.50 -16.07
N ALA A 68 -1.99 15.44 -15.39
CA ALA A 68 -2.98 16.54 -15.35
C ALA A 68 -2.48 17.80 -14.61
N LEU A 69 -1.34 17.76 -13.94
CA LEU A 69 -0.74 18.88 -13.21
C LEU A 69 0.48 19.51 -13.93
N GLY A 70 0.51 19.44 -15.28
CA GLY A 70 1.41 20.30 -16.09
C GLY A 70 2.90 19.95 -15.98
N ARG A 71 3.27 18.67 -15.91
CA ARG A 71 4.68 18.26 -15.90
C ARG A 71 5.24 18.11 -17.29
N GLY A 72 5.98 19.14 -17.74
CA GLY A 72 6.94 19.02 -18.84
C GLY A 72 8.05 17.99 -18.51
N LYS A 73 8.61 17.43 -19.56
CA LYS A 73 9.72 16.45 -19.58
C LYS A 73 10.93 16.92 -18.77
N HIS A 74 11.28 16.65 -17.68
CA HIS A 74 12.40 17.05 -16.81
C HIS A 74 11.98 18.04 -15.73
N THR A 75 11.58 17.55 -14.56
CA THR A 75 11.85 18.33 -13.34
C THR A 75 11.49 17.56 -12.09
N THR A 76 12.36 17.66 -11.11
CA THR A 76 12.25 17.53 -9.64
C THR A 76 10.98 16.84 -9.14
N ARG A 77 11.17 15.76 -8.41
CA ARG A 77 10.14 14.98 -7.70
C ARG A 77 9.49 15.81 -6.57
N LEU A 78 8.75 16.87 -6.95
CA LEU A 78 7.96 17.63 -5.98
C LEU A 78 6.66 16.87 -5.73
N VAL A 79 6.42 16.48 -4.50
CA VAL A 79 5.12 15.97 -4.05
C VAL A 79 4.19 17.17 -3.93
N THR A 80 3.16 17.24 -4.76
CA THR A 80 2.14 18.29 -4.69
C THR A 80 1.05 17.85 -3.72
N LEU A 81 0.71 18.72 -2.76
CA LEU A 81 -0.39 18.52 -1.83
C LEU A 81 -1.66 19.20 -2.37
N ILE A 82 -2.68 18.42 -2.63
CA ILE A 82 -3.95 18.90 -3.18
C ILE A 82 -4.98 18.99 -2.04
N PRO A 83 -5.50 20.18 -1.72
CA PRO A 83 -6.56 20.32 -0.73
C PRO A 83 -7.82 19.60 -1.18
N THR A 84 -8.39 18.74 -0.33
CA THR A 84 -9.64 18.05 -0.58
C THR A 84 -10.31 17.59 0.71
N CYS A 85 -11.62 17.66 0.80
CA CYS A 85 -12.42 17.15 1.94
C CYS A 85 -11.95 17.62 3.33
N LYS A 86 -11.42 18.85 3.45
CA LYS A 86 -10.81 19.37 4.70
C LYS A 86 -9.55 18.58 5.13
N GLY A 87 -8.82 17.99 4.19
CA GLY A 87 -7.52 17.35 4.32
C GLY A 87 -6.67 17.63 3.08
N LEU A 88 -5.55 16.95 2.96
CA LEU A 88 -4.63 17.06 1.84
C LEU A 88 -4.41 15.68 1.22
N ILE A 89 -4.37 15.63 -0.10
CA ILE A 89 -3.93 14.43 -0.82
C ILE A 89 -2.58 14.72 -1.45
N ALA A 90 -1.59 13.90 -1.11
CA ALA A 90 -0.30 13.93 -1.78
C ALA A 90 -0.45 13.28 -3.17
N ASP A 91 -0.22 14.08 -4.21
CA ASP A 91 -0.05 13.54 -5.55
C ASP A 91 1.34 12.89 -5.61
N THR A 92 1.34 11.58 -5.53
CA THR A 92 2.55 10.80 -5.70
C THR A 92 2.64 10.37 -7.15
N PRO A 93 3.69 10.79 -7.90
CA PRO A 93 3.92 10.26 -9.25
C PRO A 93 3.88 8.73 -9.19
N GLY A 94 3.27 8.12 -10.19
CA GLY A 94 2.96 6.69 -10.20
C GLY A 94 4.11 5.83 -9.66
N PHE A 95 3.81 5.03 -8.66
CA PHE A 95 4.76 4.13 -7.97
C PHE A 95 5.24 2.97 -8.87
N SER A 96 5.48 3.20 -10.15
CA SER A 96 5.94 2.17 -11.07
C SER A 96 7.43 1.81 -10.91
N SER A 97 8.17 2.64 -10.18
CA SER A 97 9.61 2.45 -9.96
C SER A 97 10.07 3.08 -8.64
N LEU A 98 9.55 2.57 -7.52
CA LEU A 98 10.11 2.89 -6.22
C LEU A 98 11.29 1.96 -5.96
N GLU A 99 12.48 2.51 -5.88
CA GLU A 99 13.61 1.81 -5.27
C GLU A 99 13.34 1.70 -3.76
N LEU A 100 13.22 0.48 -3.27
CA LEU A 100 13.01 0.22 -1.86
C LEU A 100 14.38 0.23 -1.15
N ASN A 101 14.72 1.35 -0.54
CA ASN A 101 15.91 1.49 0.31
C ASN A 101 15.58 1.19 1.79
N TYR A 102 14.79 0.15 2.03
CA TYR A 102 14.39 -0.26 3.38
C TYR A 102 15.10 -1.54 3.81
N LYS A 103 15.56 -1.59 5.04
CA LYS A 103 16.10 -2.81 5.64
C LYS A 103 14.96 -3.82 5.89
N TRP A 104 15.31 -5.11 5.93
CA TRP A 104 14.33 -6.19 6.11
C TRP A 104 13.42 -6.02 7.35
N ASN A 105 13.94 -5.46 8.45
CA ASN A 105 13.16 -5.19 9.64
C ASN A 105 12.09 -4.11 9.40
N GLU A 106 12.44 -3.02 8.70
CA GLU A 106 11.49 -1.95 8.34
C GLU A 106 10.41 -2.47 7.40
N ILE A 107 10.77 -3.35 6.46
CA ILE A 107 9.80 -4.05 5.60
C ILE A 107 8.88 -4.92 6.44
N SER A 108 9.43 -5.68 7.40
CA SER A 108 8.67 -6.55 8.30
C SER A 108 7.66 -5.77 9.14
N ASP A 109 8.05 -4.61 9.67
CA ASP A 109 7.18 -3.72 10.46
C ASP A 109 5.95 -3.20 9.68
N GLY A 110 6.05 -3.13 8.35
CA GLY A 110 4.93 -2.84 7.46
C GLY A 110 3.85 -3.94 7.40
N PHE A 111 4.15 -5.15 7.89
CA PHE A 111 3.24 -6.30 7.92
C PHE A 111 2.66 -6.49 9.31
N LYS A 112 1.57 -5.78 9.62
CA LYS A 112 0.91 -5.75 10.96
C LYS A 112 0.59 -7.12 11.54
N GLU A 113 0.41 -8.12 10.70
CA GLU A 113 0.13 -9.50 11.08
C GLU A 113 1.36 -10.29 11.49
N PHE A 114 2.57 -9.77 11.22
CA PHE A 114 3.79 -10.43 11.64
C PHE A 114 4.03 -10.14 13.13
N GLY A 115 4.36 -11.17 13.89
CA GLY A 115 4.68 -11.07 15.31
C GLY A 115 6.17 -11.27 15.53
N TYR A 116 6.64 -10.89 16.71
CA TYR A 116 8.05 -11.03 17.09
C TYR A 116 8.32 -12.28 17.96
N ASN A 117 7.48 -13.32 17.82
CA ASN A 117 7.59 -14.57 18.62
C ASN A 117 8.48 -15.63 17.94
N CYS A 118 9.40 -15.20 17.09
CA CYS A 118 10.36 -16.11 16.45
C CYS A 118 11.44 -16.56 17.44
N LYS A 119 12.01 -17.74 17.20
CA LYS A 119 13.10 -18.27 18.02
C LYS A 119 14.33 -17.34 18.08
N TYR A 120 14.59 -16.59 17.02
CA TYR A 120 15.73 -15.68 16.89
C TYR A 120 15.28 -14.24 16.68
N ASN A 121 15.89 -13.30 17.39
CA ASN A 121 15.59 -11.86 17.27
C ASN A 121 15.97 -11.27 15.90
N THR A 122 16.92 -11.88 15.19
CA THR A 122 17.37 -11.50 13.86
C THR A 122 16.63 -12.23 12.74
N CYS A 123 15.46 -12.82 13.05
CA CYS A 123 14.71 -13.59 12.10
C CYS A 123 14.09 -12.69 11.03
N ASN A 124 14.55 -12.80 9.79
CA ASN A 124 13.99 -12.09 8.64
C ASN A 124 12.75 -12.78 8.03
N HIS A 125 12.20 -13.79 8.70
CA HIS A 125 11.01 -14.55 8.31
C HIS A 125 11.10 -15.27 6.95
N THR A 126 12.31 -15.44 6.40
CA THR A 126 12.54 -16.21 5.18
C THR A 126 13.38 -17.43 5.47
N ASN A 127 12.85 -18.64 5.26
CA ASN A 127 13.56 -19.92 5.43
C ASN A 127 14.27 -20.14 6.79
N VAL A 128 13.84 -19.50 7.87
CA VAL A 128 14.44 -19.64 9.20
C VAL A 128 13.70 -20.72 9.98
N ASN A 129 14.43 -21.73 10.43
CA ASN A 129 13.86 -22.76 11.31
C ASN A 129 13.40 -22.14 12.65
N GLY A 130 12.17 -22.46 13.08
CA GLY A 130 11.56 -21.85 14.26
C GLY A 130 10.94 -20.48 14.06
N CYS A 131 10.72 -20.06 12.81
CA CYS A 131 10.01 -18.82 12.48
C CYS A 131 8.51 -18.94 12.77
N ASP A 132 7.98 -18.06 13.64
CA ASP A 132 6.55 -18.02 13.96
C ASP A 132 5.71 -17.56 12.76
N VAL A 133 6.21 -16.62 11.95
CA VAL A 133 5.50 -16.13 10.75
C VAL A 133 5.27 -17.29 9.77
N ILE A 134 6.30 -18.08 9.45
CA ILE A 134 6.19 -19.23 8.54
C ILE A 134 5.21 -20.27 9.11
N LYS A 135 5.30 -20.55 10.42
CA LYS A 135 4.36 -21.45 11.11
C LYS A 135 2.91 -20.97 10.96
N ARG A 136 2.67 -19.68 11.12
CA ARG A 136 1.32 -19.07 11.00
C ARG A 136 0.83 -19.03 9.57
N VAL A 137 1.70 -18.86 8.58
CA VAL A 137 1.37 -18.99 7.15
C VAL A 137 0.92 -20.42 6.84
N ASN A 138 1.70 -21.43 7.28
CA ASN A 138 1.37 -22.84 7.08
C ASN A 138 0.06 -23.26 7.77
N ALA A 139 -0.25 -22.63 8.91
CA ALA A 139 -1.51 -22.82 9.64
C ALA A 139 -2.69 -21.98 9.06
N GLY A 140 -2.51 -21.26 7.95
CA GLY A 140 -3.55 -20.41 7.34
C GLY A 140 -3.94 -19.19 8.16
N LYS A 141 -3.19 -18.84 9.21
CA LYS A 141 -3.43 -17.64 10.05
C LYS A 141 -2.95 -16.36 9.38
N ILE A 142 -1.94 -16.46 8.52
CA ILE A 142 -1.44 -15.39 7.65
C ILE A 142 -1.72 -15.79 6.21
N LEU A 143 -2.26 -14.88 5.40
CA LEU A 143 -2.51 -15.14 3.99
C LEU A 143 -1.19 -15.40 3.24
N LYS A 144 -1.14 -16.51 2.51
CA LYS A 144 0.03 -16.86 1.71
C LYS A 144 0.41 -15.74 0.74
N SER A 145 -0.55 -15.10 0.08
CA SER A 145 -0.30 -13.97 -0.83
C SER A 145 0.38 -12.78 -0.16
N ARG A 146 0.07 -12.50 1.12
CA ARG A 146 0.74 -11.46 1.91
C ARG A 146 2.20 -11.84 2.19
N TYR A 147 2.41 -13.08 2.60
CA TYR A 147 3.75 -13.59 2.83
C TYR A 147 4.58 -13.63 1.54
N ASP A 148 3.99 -14.05 0.42
CA ASP A 148 4.67 -14.05 -0.89
C ASP A 148 5.07 -12.62 -1.32
N SER A 149 4.22 -11.60 -1.03
CA SER A 149 4.56 -10.19 -1.26
C SER A 149 5.74 -9.75 -0.39
N TYR A 150 5.75 -10.12 0.89
CA TYR A 150 6.87 -9.85 1.79
C TYR A 150 8.19 -10.44 1.26
N VAL A 151 8.17 -11.72 0.88
CA VAL A 151 9.37 -12.40 0.35
C VAL A 151 9.89 -11.72 -0.93
N LYS A 152 9.00 -11.21 -1.79
CA LYS A 152 9.42 -10.43 -2.96
C LYS A 152 10.15 -9.16 -2.57
N LEU A 153 9.61 -8.38 -1.63
CA LEU A 153 10.24 -7.14 -1.16
C LEU A 153 11.62 -7.38 -0.55
N ILE A 154 11.77 -8.45 0.25
CA ILE A 154 13.07 -8.83 0.81
C ILE A 154 14.08 -9.23 -0.29
N LYS A 155 13.63 -9.89 -1.35
CA LYS A 155 14.52 -10.23 -2.47
C LYS A 155 14.96 -8.99 -3.26
N GLU A 156 14.07 -8.03 -3.47
CA GLU A 156 14.36 -6.78 -4.15
C GLU A 156 15.35 -5.93 -3.34
N GLU A 157 15.24 -5.87 -1.99
CA GLU A 157 16.23 -5.24 -1.11
C GLU A 157 17.63 -5.82 -1.34
N ASN A 158 17.76 -7.16 -1.36
CA ASN A 158 19.04 -7.82 -1.55
C ASN A 158 19.66 -7.61 -2.93
N HIS A 159 18.87 -7.26 -3.95
CA HIS A 159 19.37 -6.93 -5.30
C HIS A 159 19.73 -5.46 -5.45
N GLY A 160 19.16 -4.55 -4.67
CA GLY A 160 19.50 -3.12 -4.65
C GLY A 160 20.82 -2.78 -3.96
N SER A 161 21.42 -3.71 -3.21
CA SER A 161 22.68 -3.50 -2.46
C SER A 161 23.95 -3.76 -3.27
N LYS A 162 23.85 -3.83 -4.61
CA LYS A 162 25.03 -3.96 -5.50
C LYS A 162 25.33 -2.63 -6.19
N TRP A 163 25.89 -1.69 -5.39
CA TRP A 163 26.72 -0.58 -5.89
C TRP A 163 27.72 -0.20 -4.81
#